data_2e777130af3c78b3ae1d7f8fc684ac02
#
_entry.id   2e777130af3c78b3ae1d7f8fc684ac02
#
_cell.length_a   1.000
_cell.length_b   1.000
_cell.length_c   1.000
_cell.angle_alpha   90.00
_cell.angle_beta   90.00
_cell.angle_gamma   90.00
#
_symmetry.space_group_name_H-M   'P 1'
#
loop_
_entity.id
_entity.type
_entity.pdbx_description
1 polymer ?
#
loop_
_entity_poly.entity_id
_entity_poly.type
_entity_poly.pdbx_seq_one_letter_code
_entity_poly.pdbx_strand_id
1 'polypeptide(L)'
;MFKGFLRNGSNLLTRRQTSILSAAMIIMVMVAASRVLGLVRNRVLAHFFSVEVLSIYFAAFRLPETIFEVLIFGALSSAFIPTFTTYLSRKQKDQAWYVAAVSLNFAVLIFAALALLVFILAKPIYGLIAPGFEPAAIEQIASLTRILILAQGFFVISFFLTGVLESLQRFLIPALAPVFYNLGIILGAVFFSNRLGIYAPTMGAVVGAFLHFVIQLPLAVHLGFRPQRRLDFHHPGVREIGRLAAPRMVELSFLQLGKSAELFLASLVSTAAYTYYTFANSLQLLPISLFGMSIAKASLPTLSRHAAKEDLKRFRETFVSSFGEILFLVLPFSIFLAVLRVPVVRLTFGTARFTWESTVQTGYTLSAFSLGIFSQALIYLLNRAFYALHDTNTPVRVSIGSIFINILLGVIFILGLGWPIWSLAFAFSLASILQMVILFLLLARQFTVREKRLMVFTSLKIVFASLTSGGVMFLLLKILDRSVWDKKLSFLGRLGLALPTTFDHFVLDTRYTLNLIYLTLIVGLTGALVYLSLAWLLGLREIAVFGRLLARIRQLPRVPKQKEAITITSDTVDD
;
A
#
# COMPACT_ATOMS: atom_id res chain seq x y z
N MET A 1 39.24 0.92 10.38
CA MET A 1 38.14 0.15 9.76
C MET A 1 36.78 0.88 9.83
N PHE A 2 36.33 1.38 10.97
CA PHE A 2 35.00 2.04 11.12
C PHE A 2 34.83 3.30 10.26
N LYS A 3 35.84 4.18 10.15
CA LYS A 3 35.81 5.37 9.27
C LYS A 3 35.76 5.02 7.77
N GLY A 4 36.36 3.91 7.35
CA GLY A 4 36.27 3.44 5.95
C GLY A 4 34.91 2.85 5.62
N PHE A 5 34.27 2.14 6.55
CA PHE A 5 32.93 1.59 6.41
C PHE A 5 31.88 2.71 6.33
N LEU A 6 32.00 3.75 7.16
CA LEU A 6 31.12 4.92 7.12
C LEU A 6 31.27 5.73 5.83
N ARG A 7 32.50 5.89 5.33
CA ARG A 7 32.77 6.61 4.07
C ARG A 7 32.29 5.86 2.83
N ASN A 8 32.42 4.54 2.81
CA ASN A 8 31.86 3.71 1.74
C ASN A 8 30.33 3.62 1.80
N GLY A 9 29.75 3.56 3.00
CA GLY A 9 28.31 3.63 3.23
C GLY A 9 27.71 4.96 2.79
N SER A 10 28.34 6.09 3.13
CA SER A 10 27.88 7.42 2.72
C SER A 10 27.90 7.60 1.20
N ASN A 11 28.94 7.10 0.52
CA ASN A 11 29.03 7.14 -0.94
C ASN A 11 27.95 6.32 -1.64
N LEU A 12 27.54 5.16 -1.07
CA LEU A 12 26.43 4.37 -1.57
C LEU A 12 25.09 5.09 -1.40
N LEU A 13 24.88 5.72 -0.24
CA LEU A 13 23.63 6.43 0.09
C LEU A 13 23.43 7.68 -0.79
N THR A 14 24.51 8.35 -1.18
CA THR A 14 24.47 9.60 -1.94
C THR A 14 24.65 9.41 -3.45
N ARG A 15 24.92 8.18 -3.92
CA ARG A 15 25.22 7.88 -5.33
C ARG A 15 24.00 8.13 -6.24
N ARG A 16 24.24 8.80 -7.37
CA ARG A 16 23.24 8.95 -8.44
C ARG A 16 22.94 7.58 -9.08
N GLN A 17 21.67 7.20 -9.13
CA GLN A 17 21.26 5.95 -9.78
C GLN A 17 20.96 6.22 -11.25
N THR A 18 21.95 6.03 -12.10
CA THR A 18 21.84 6.24 -13.55
C THR A 18 21.13 5.10 -14.26
N SER A 19 21.11 3.90 -13.67
CA SER A 19 20.38 2.76 -14.20
C SER A 19 18.95 2.71 -13.65
N ILE A 20 17.96 2.81 -14.54
CA ILE A 20 16.53 2.69 -14.20
C ILE A 20 16.26 1.37 -13.46
N LEU A 21 16.93 0.28 -13.84
CA LEU A 21 16.76 -1.03 -13.23
C LEU A 21 17.27 -1.08 -11.78
N SER A 22 18.45 -0.48 -11.49
CA SER A 22 18.99 -0.45 -10.13
C SER A 22 18.14 0.43 -9.21
N ALA A 23 17.66 1.57 -9.69
CA ALA A 23 16.74 2.43 -8.96
C ALA A 23 15.43 1.70 -8.64
N ALA A 24 14.83 1.02 -9.63
CA ALA A 24 13.60 0.26 -9.44
C ALA A 24 13.77 -0.89 -8.43
N MET A 25 14.88 -1.62 -8.47
CA MET A 25 15.16 -2.69 -7.50
C MET A 25 15.29 -2.16 -6.06
N ILE A 26 16.03 -1.06 -5.88
CA ILE A 26 16.18 -0.42 -4.56
C ILE A 26 14.82 0.00 -4.01
N ILE A 27 14.02 0.67 -4.82
CA ILE A 27 12.67 1.10 -4.44
C ILE A 27 11.81 -0.11 -4.07
N MET A 28 11.81 -1.19 -4.86
CA MET A 28 11.02 -2.39 -4.59
C MET A 28 11.41 -3.05 -3.27
N VAL A 29 12.70 -3.23 -3.01
CA VAL A 29 13.20 -3.85 -1.78
C VAL A 29 12.86 -2.99 -0.56
N MET A 30 13.04 -1.68 -0.64
CA MET A 30 12.75 -0.77 0.46
C MET A 30 11.24 -0.64 0.72
N VAL A 31 10.41 -0.63 -0.33
CA VAL A 31 8.95 -0.65 -0.19
C VAL A 31 8.49 -1.96 0.46
N ALA A 32 9.03 -3.11 0.04
CA ALA A 32 8.72 -4.39 0.66
C ALA A 32 9.13 -4.42 2.14
N ALA A 33 10.35 -3.97 2.45
CA ALA A 33 10.86 -3.88 3.83
C ALA A 33 9.98 -2.96 4.69
N SER A 34 9.60 -1.79 4.17
CA SER A 34 8.71 -0.86 4.86
C SER A 34 7.32 -1.46 5.11
N ARG A 35 6.76 -2.24 4.15
CA ARG A 35 5.48 -2.94 4.33
C ARG A 35 5.55 -4.01 5.42
N VAL A 36 6.60 -4.83 5.41
CA VAL A 36 6.85 -5.83 6.47
C VAL A 36 6.99 -5.15 7.82
N LEU A 37 7.79 -4.08 7.90
CA LEU A 37 7.95 -3.32 9.14
C LEU A 37 6.64 -2.67 9.61
N GLY A 38 5.77 -2.25 8.69
CA GLY A 38 4.43 -1.79 9.01
C GLY A 38 3.54 -2.87 9.65
N LEU A 39 3.64 -4.13 9.20
CA LEU A 39 2.96 -5.26 9.86
C LEU A 39 3.55 -5.55 11.23
N VAL A 40 4.88 -5.51 11.37
CA VAL A 40 5.55 -5.66 12.68
C VAL A 40 5.10 -4.56 13.63
N ARG A 41 5.03 -3.31 13.17
CA ARG A 41 4.46 -2.19 13.94
C ARG A 41 3.05 -2.49 14.42
N ASN A 42 2.17 -2.95 13.53
CA ASN A 42 0.78 -3.26 13.88
C ASN A 42 0.69 -4.41 14.88
N ARG A 43 1.57 -5.43 14.78
CA ARG A 43 1.68 -6.50 15.78
C ARG A 43 2.14 -5.98 17.13
N VAL A 44 3.13 -5.09 17.16
CA VAL A 44 3.62 -4.44 18.39
C VAL A 44 2.49 -3.63 19.03
N LEU A 45 1.75 -2.85 18.25
CA LEU A 45 0.60 -2.11 18.75
C LEU A 45 -0.47 -3.05 19.32
N ALA A 46 -0.80 -4.14 18.63
CA ALA A 46 -1.74 -5.16 19.12
C ALA A 46 -1.25 -5.92 20.38
N HIS A 47 0.05 -5.90 20.67
CA HIS A 47 0.60 -6.47 21.91
C HIS A 47 0.36 -5.57 23.12
N PHE A 48 0.51 -4.25 22.95
CA PHE A 48 0.41 -3.28 24.05
C PHE A 48 -1.01 -2.77 24.28
N PHE A 49 -1.87 -2.75 23.25
CA PHE A 49 -3.18 -2.08 23.29
C PHE A 49 -4.32 -3.02 22.88
N SER A 50 -5.50 -2.81 23.47
CA SER A 50 -6.73 -3.48 23.04
C SER A 50 -7.19 -2.93 21.68
N VAL A 51 -8.07 -3.66 21.00
CA VAL A 51 -8.58 -3.28 19.68
C VAL A 51 -9.41 -2.00 19.70
N GLU A 52 -10.10 -1.72 20.82
CA GLU A 52 -10.87 -0.49 21.02
C GLU A 52 -9.94 0.72 21.09
N VAL A 53 -8.86 0.63 21.89
CA VAL A 53 -7.84 1.69 22.01
C VAL A 53 -7.13 1.90 20.68
N LEU A 54 -6.88 0.84 19.91
CA LEU A 54 -6.30 0.95 18.57
C LEU A 54 -7.26 1.61 17.58
N SER A 55 -8.56 1.41 17.70
CA SER A 55 -9.55 2.11 16.87
C SER A 55 -9.49 3.63 17.10
N ILE A 56 -9.37 4.06 18.36
CA ILE A 56 -9.17 5.47 18.74
C ILE A 56 -7.87 5.99 18.10
N TYR A 57 -6.79 5.23 18.21
CA TYR A 57 -5.49 5.58 17.64
C TYR A 57 -5.55 5.73 16.12
N PHE A 58 -6.11 4.76 15.40
CA PHE A 58 -6.22 4.82 13.93
C PHE A 58 -7.19 5.91 13.47
N ALA A 59 -8.29 6.13 14.20
CA ALA A 59 -9.21 7.22 13.91
C ALA A 59 -8.51 8.59 14.01
N ALA A 60 -7.62 8.78 14.99
CA ALA A 60 -6.91 10.03 15.20
C ALA A 60 -6.01 10.45 14.02
N PHE A 61 -5.54 9.51 13.20
CA PHE A 61 -4.79 9.81 11.98
C PHE A 61 -5.66 10.39 10.86
N ARG A 62 -6.99 10.16 10.88
CA ARG A 62 -7.86 10.41 9.73
C ARG A 62 -7.79 11.86 9.23
N LEU A 63 -7.97 12.84 10.11
CA LEU A 63 -7.95 14.26 9.72
C LEU A 63 -6.54 14.74 9.31
N PRO A 64 -5.46 14.49 10.08
CA PRO A 64 -4.11 14.88 9.70
C PRO A 64 -3.67 14.26 8.36
N GLU A 65 -3.96 12.97 8.13
CA GLU A 65 -3.66 12.29 6.86
C GLU A 65 -4.47 12.86 5.70
N THR A 66 -5.73 13.21 5.91
CA THR A 66 -6.58 13.81 4.88
C THR A 66 -5.95 15.09 4.33
N ILE A 67 -5.54 16.01 5.22
CA ILE A 67 -4.89 17.26 4.81
C ILE A 67 -3.60 16.96 4.05
N PHE A 68 -2.76 16.09 4.62
CA PHE A 68 -1.48 15.72 4.05
C PHE A 68 -1.63 15.06 2.67
N GLU A 69 -2.49 14.04 2.54
CA GLU A 69 -2.64 13.28 1.28
C GLU A 69 -3.18 14.16 0.16
N VAL A 70 -4.18 15.00 0.44
CA VAL A 70 -4.74 15.90 -0.57
C VAL A 70 -3.70 16.93 -1.01
N LEU A 71 -3.02 17.57 -0.05
CA LEU A 71 -2.08 18.64 -0.34
C LEU A 71 -0.81 18.11 -1.05
N ILE A 72 -0.19 17.08 -0.49
CA ILE A 72 1.13 16.63 -0.94
C ILE A 72 1.02 15.71 -2.18
N PHE A 73 0.18 14.69 -2.16
CA PHE A 73 0.05 13.81 -3.33
C PHE A 73 -0.69 14.50 -4.48
N GLY A 74 -1.53 15.50 -4.18
CA GLY A 74 -2.16 16.34 -5.19
C GLY A 74 -1.16 17.22 -5.93
N ALA A 75 -0.24 17.85 -5.21
CA ALA A 75 0.70 18.82 -5.79
C ALA A 75 2.02 18.19 -6.27
N LEU A 76 2.57 17.22 -5.51
CA LEU A 76 3.95 16.79 -5.68
C LEU A 76 4.20 16.02 -6.97
N SER A 77 3.52 14.87 -7.15
CA SER A 77 3.83 13.95 -8.24
C SER A 77 3.28 14.40 -9.59
N SER A 78 2.17 15.13 -9.60
CA SER A 78 1.48 15.54 -10.82
C SER A 78 1.94 16.92 -11.33
N ALA A 79 2.42 17.79 -10.46
CA ALA A 79 2.72 19.17 -10.79
C ALA A 79 4.16 19.57 -10.47
N PHE A 80 4.63 19.37 -9.24
CA PHE A 80 5.95 19.83 -8.82
C PHE A 80 7.09 19.12 -9.55
N ILE A 81 7.12 17.76 -9.53
CA ILE A 81 8.22 16.99 -10.14
C ILE A 81 8.39 17.32 -11.63
N PRO A 82 7.33 17.34 -12.47
CA PRO A 82 7.48 17.72 -13.88
C PRO A 82 8.00 19.15 -14.06
N THR A 83 7.42 20.13 -13.34
CA THR A 83 7.82 21.53 -13.44
C THR A 83 9.28 21.73 -13.02
N PHE A 84 9.67 21.19 -11.87
CA PHE A 84 11.04 21.26 -11.37
C PHE A 84 12.05 20.64 -12.34
N THR A 85 11.72 19.46 -12.88
CA THR A 85 12.56 18.76 -13.86
C THR A 85 12.68 19.55 -15.17
N THR A 86 11.63 20.24 -15.61
CA THR A 86 11.65 21.11 -16.79
C THR A 86 12.63 22.26 -16.61
N TYR A 87 12.63 22.95 -15.46
CA TYR A 87 13.62 24.00 -15.20
C TYR A 87 15.07 23.46 -15.15
N LEU A 88 15.26 22.27 -14.56
CA LEU A 88 16.58 21.61 -14.55
C LEU A 88 17.06 21.25 -15.95
N SER A 89 16.18 20.72 -16.81
CA SER A 89 16.52 20.35 -18.19
C SER A 89 16.90 21.55 -19.05
N ARG A 90 16.32 22.72 -18.77
CA ARG A 90 16.64 24.00 -19.38
C ARG A 90 17.90 24.67 -18.81
N LYS A 91 18.63 23.97 -17.93
CA LYS A 91 19.83 24.48 -17.22
C LYS A 91 19.56 25.70 -16.32
N GLN A 92 18.31 25.97 -15.97
CA GLN A 92 17.87 27.09 -15.11
C GLN A 92 17.86 26.65 -13.64
N LYS A 93 19.01 26.26 -13.10
CA LYS A 93 19.12 25.68 -11.74
C LYS A 93 18.61 26.62 -10.65
N ASP A 94 18.95 27.90 -10.70
CA ASP A 94 18.53 28.87 -9.69
C ASP A 94 17.00 29.04 -9.67
N GLN A 95 16.38 29.09 -10.85
CA GLN A 95 14.92 29.13 -10.97
C GLN A 95 14.26 27.83 -10.47
N ALA A 96 14.85 26.67 -10.77
CA ALA A 96 14.36 25.39 -10.23
C ALA A 96 14.34 25.42 -8.68
N TRP A 97 15.47 25.83 -8.06
CA TRP A 97 15.53 25.91 -6.60
C TRP A 97 14.62 26.99 -6.01
N TYR A 98 14.47 28.11 -6.73
CA TYR A 98 13.52 29.16 -6.32
C TYR A 98 12.09 28.63 -6.31
N VAL A 99 11.64 28.01 -7.42
CA VAL A 99 10.31 27.38 -7.53
C VAL A 99 10.12 26.32 -6.44
N ALA A 100 11.15 25.49 -6.17
CA ALA A 100 11.10 24.49 -5.11
C ALA A 100 10.88 25.12 -3.72
N ALA A 101 11.67 26.14 -3.37
CA ALA A 101 11.56 26.80 -2.07
C ALA A 101 10.20 27.51 -1.88
N VAL A 102 9.74 28.24 -2.91
CA VAL A 102 8.46 28.96 -2.86
C VAL A 102 7.28 27.97 -2.78
N SER A 103 7.30 26.89 -3.58
CA SER A 103 6.24 25.86 -3.54
C SER A 103 6.17 25.14 -2.20
N LEU A 104 7.32 24.85 -1.57
CA LEU A 104 7.36 24.31 -0.21
C LEU A 104 6.74 25.29 0.80
N ASN A 105 7.08 26.57 0.72
CA ASN A 105 6.53 27.58 1.63
C ASN A 105 4.99 27.65 1.50
N PHE A 106 4.44 27.60 0.28
CA PHE A 106 2.99 27.54 0.09
C PHE A 106 2.38 26.25 0.66
N ALA A 107 3.01 25.11 0.42
CA ALA A 107 2.52 23.85 0.97
C ALA A 107 2.50 23.87 2.51
N VAL A 108 3.57 24.39 3.13
CA VAL A 108 3.66 24.55 4.60
C VAL A 108 2.62 25.55 5.12
N LEU A 109 2.44 26.69 4.44
CA LEU A 109 1.46 27.69 4.85
C LEU A 109 0.03 27.17 4.78
N ILE A 110 -0.35 26.55 3.66
CA ILE A 110 -1.68 25.95 3.48
C ILE A 110 -1.89 24.83 4.52
N PHE A 111 -0.88 23.97 4.69
CA PHE A 111 -0.94 22.91 5.71
C PHE A 111 -1.11 23.52 7.11
N ALA A 112 -0.35 24.53 7.47
CA ALA A 112 -0.43 25.17 8.80
C ALA A 112 -1.81 25.80 9.06
N ALA A 113 -2.41 26.45 8.05
CA ALA A 113 -3.76 26.99 8.15
C ALA A 113 -4.82 25.89 8.36
N LEU A 114 -4.77 24.81 7.57
CA LEU A 114 -5.68 23.68 7.71
C LEU A 114 -5.43 22.89 9.00
N ALA A 115 -4.17 22.74 9.40
CA ALA A 115 -3.76 22.11 10.64
C ALA A 115 -4.29 22.89 11.87
N LEU A 116 -4.21 24.21 11.85
CA LEU A 116 -4.78 25.06 12.90
C LEU A 116 -6.30 24.91 12.99
N LEU A 117 -6.99 24.86 11.84
CA LEU A 117 -8.42 24.61 11.80
C LEU A 117 -8.77 23.26 12.43
N VAL A 118 -8.06 22.19 12.04
CA VAL A 118 -8.27 20.84 12.61
C VAL A 118 -7.88 20.82 14.09
N PHE A 119 -6.80 21.49 14.50
CA PHE A 119 -6.39 21.56 15.90
C PHE A 119 -7.50 22.13 16.81
N ILE A 120 -8.19 23.17 16.35
CA ILE A 120 -9.30 23.81 17.08
C ILE A 120 -10.56 22.96 16.98
N LEU A 121 -10.91 22.49 15.77
CA LEU A 121 -12.19 21.84 15.48
C LEU A 121 -12.14 20.30 15.53
N ALA A 122 -11.04 19.68 15.98
CA ALA A 122 -10.90 18.22 15.99
C ALA A 122 -12.08 17.53 16.68
N LYS A 123 -12.45 17.98 17.89
CA LYS A 123 -13.56 17.38 18.68
C LYS A 123 -14.91 17.44 17.95
N PRO A 124 -15.43 18.60 17.50
CA PRO A 124 -16.69 18.65 16.77
C PRO A 124 -16.65 17.90 15.44
N ILE A 125 -15.53 17.92 14.71
CA ILE A 125 -15.41 17.17 13.45
C ILE A 125 -15.48 15.66 13.73
N TYR A 126 -14.79 15.13 14.77
CA TYR A 126 -14.89 13.71 15.10
C TYR A 126 -16.26 13.33 15.64
N GLY A 127 -16.98 14.23 16.31
CA GLY A 127 -18.37 14.02 16.65
C GLY A 127 -19.27 13.77 15.43
N LEU A 128 -18.91 14.35 14.27
CA LEU A 128 -19.63 14.15 13.01
C LEU A 128 -19.17 12.92 12.23
N ILE A 129 -17.85 12.68 12.15
CA ILE A 129 -17.29 11.62 11.30
C ILE A 129 -17.07 10.29 12.04
N ALA A 130 -17.25 10.25 13.34
CA ALA A 130 -17.11 9.04 14.16
C ALA A 130 -18.13 9.01 15.32
N PRO A 131 -19.46 9.17 15.03
CA PRO A 131 -20.50 9.38 16.06
C PRO A 131 -20.75 8.13 16.92
N GLY A 132 -20.30 6.95 16.51
CA GLY A 132 -20.46 5.72 17.30
C GLY A 132 -19.44 5.56 18.43
N PHE A 133 -18.45 6.46 18.54
CA PHE A 133 -17.57 6.49 19.71
C PHE A 133 -18.20 7.29 20.86
N GLU A 134 -17.95 6.83 22.08
CA GLU A 134 -18.35 7.57 23.28
C GLU A 134 -17.67 8.95 23.36
N PRO A 135 -18.29 9.94 24.04
CA PRO A 135 -17.72 11.29 24.15
C PRO A 135 -16.28 11.34 24.68
N ALA A 136 -15.94 10.46 25.63
CA ALA A 136 -14.59 10.34 26.17
C ALA A 136 -13.58 9.84 25.11
N ALA A 137 -13.99 8.88 24.27
CA ALA A 137 -13.17 8.39 23.15
C ALA A 137 -12.98 9.47 22.08
N ILE A 138 -14.01 10.27 21.76
CA ILE A 138 -13.92 11.41 20.84
C ILE A 138 -12.93 12.45 21.37
N GLU A 139 -12.93 12.76 22.66
CA GLU A 139 -11.96 13.66 23.28
C GLU A 139 -10.54 13.12 23.16
N GLN A 140 -10.36 11.82 23.40
CA GLN A 140 -9.07 11.15 23.25
C GLN A 140 -8.59 11.16 21.78
N ILE A 141 -9.47 10.85 20.81
CA ILE A 141 -9.18 10.96 19.38
C ILE A 141 -8.71 12.37 19.03
N ALA A 142 -9.44 13.40 19.48
CA ALA A 142 -9.10 14.79 19.22
C ALA A 142 -7.74 15.18 19.83
N SER A 143 -7.44 14.71 21.04
CA SER A 143 -6.16 14.93 21.71
C SER A 143 -5.00 14.30 20.96
N LEU A 144 -5.13 13.04 20.54
CA LEU A 144 -4.12 12.34 19.71
C LEU A 144 -3.95 13.02 18.35
N THR A 145 -5.04 13.48 17.72
CA THR A 145 -5.04 14.21 16.45
C THR A 145 -4.20 15.48 16.54
N ARG A 146 -4.33 16.25 17.63
CA ARG A 146 -3.55 17.48 17.86
C ARG A 146 -2.04 17.20 17.91
N ILE A 147 -1.63 16.04 18.43
CA ILE A 147 -0.22 15.60 18.43
C ILE A 147 0.19 15.14 17.01
N LEU A 148 -0.65 14.36 16.34
CA LEU A 148 -0.35 13.81 15.01
C LEU A 148 -0.27 14.85 13.90
N ILE A 149 -0.91 16.01 14.06
CA ILE A 149 -0.74 17.16 13.16
C ILE A 149 0.74 17.55 13.04
N LEU A 150 1.52 17.50 14.15
CA LEU A 150 2.95 17.79 14.11
C LEU A 150 3.71 16.77 13.25
N ALA A 151 3.36 15.49 13.35
CA ALA A 151 3.94 14.44 12.50
C ALA A 151 3.69 14.72 11.02
N GLN A 152 2.45 15.09 10.67
CA GLN A 152 2.10 15.41 9.28
C GLN A 152 2.79 16.69 8.78
N GLY A 153 3.03 17.66 9.65
CA GLY A 153 3.85 18.84 9.33
C GLY A 153 5.27 18.47 8.90
N PHE A 154 5.93 17.57 9.63
CA PHE A 154 7.23 17.03 9.21
C PHE A 154 7.14 16.27 7.89
N PHE A 155 6.06 15.52 7.66
CA PHE A 155 5.86 14.81 6.40
C PHE A 155 5.65 15.75 5.22
N VAL A 156 4.95 16.88 5.37
CA VAL A 156 4.80 17.88 4.30
C VAL A 156 6.17 18.31 3.78
N ILE A 157 7.08 18.66 4.67
CA ILE A 157 8.44 19.07 4.29
C ILE A 157 9.22 17.88 3.71
N SER A 158 9.14 16.74 4.38
CA SER A 158 9.91 15.55 4.04
C SER A 158 9.54 14.95 2.68
N PHE A 159 8.25 14.84 2.36
CA PHE A 159 7.80 14.35 1.05
C PHE A 159 8.09 15.34 -0.07
N PHE A 160 8.12 16.65 0.23
CA PHE A 160 8.59 17.63 -0.71
C PHE A 160 10.08 17.41 -1.05
N LEU A 161 10.92 17.18 -0.04
CA LEU A 161 12.32 16.81 -0.25
C LEU A 161 12.45 15.48 -1.01
N THR A 162 11.57 14.50 -0.75
CA THR A 162 11.47 13.27 -1.54
C THR A 162 11.30 13.60 -3.02
N GLY A 163 10.36 14.48 -3.40
CA GLY A 163 10.14 14.89 -4.78
C GLY A 163 11.35 15.56 -5.42
N VAL A 164 12.05 16.41 -4.67
CA VAL A 164 13.32 17.02 -5.10
C VAL A 164 14.39 15.95 -5.35
N LEU A 165 14.61 15.05 -4.39
CA LEU A 165 15.64 14.01 -4.49
C LEU A 165 15.36 13.01 -5.62
N GLU A 166 14.11 12.61 -5.80
CA GLU A 166 13.68 11.74 -6.91
C GLU A 166 13.88 12.42 -8.27
N SER A 167 13.57 13.72 -8.39
CA SER A 167 13.81 14.51 -9.59
C SER A 167 15.31 14.58 -9.94
N LEU A 168 16.19 14.53 -8.93
CA LEU A 168 17.66 14.48 -9.08
C LEU A 168 18.20 13.04 -9.16
N GLN A 169 17.34 12.03 -9.36
CA GLN A 169 17.69 10.61 -9.45
C GLN A 169 18.38 10.04 -8.20
N ARG A 170 18.00 10.53 -7.02
CA ARG A 170 18.48 10.06 -5.70
C ARG A 170 17.35 9.31 -4.98
N PHE A 171 17.23 8.01 -5.20
CA PHE A 171 16.07 7.23 -4.76
C PHE A 171 16.29 6.50 -3.42
N LEU A 172 17.54 6.23 -3.03
CA LEU A 172 17.83 5.36 -1.88
C LEU A 172 17.40 5.98 -0.54
N ILE A 173 17.74 7.24 -0.30
CA ILE A 173 17.40 7.93 0.95
C ILE A 173 15.88 8.13 1.10
N PRO A 174 15.14 8.63 0.07
CA PRO A 174 13.69 8.65 0.11
C PRO A 174 13.04 7.29 0.36
N ALA A 175 13.57 6.21 -0.25
CA ALA A 175 13.03 4.87 -0.07
C ALA A 175 13.30 4.29 1.34
N LEU A 176 14.37 4.74 2.02
CA LEU A 176 14.71 4.34 3.39
C LEU A 176 13.92 5.12 4.46
N ALA A 177 13.52 6.35 4.17
CA ALA A 177 12.89 7.24 5.14
C ALA A 177 11.64 6.66 5.83
N PRO A 178 10.71 5.92 5.16
CA PRO A 178 9.55 5.31 5.81
C PRO A 178 9.90 4.25 6.87
N VAL A 179 11.11 3.67 6.82
CA VAL A 179 11.58 2.73 7.84
C VAL A 179 11.71 3.44 9.18
N PHE A 180 12.27 4.66 9.21
CA PHE A 180 12.42 5.46 10.42
C PHE A 180 11.09 5.84 11.06
N TYR A 181 10.08 6.11 10.24
CA TYR A 181 8.72 6.35 10.73
C TYR A 181 8.14 5.16 11.48
N ASN A 182 8.21 3.97 10.88
CA ASN A 182 7.73 2.76 11.53
C ASN A 182 8.54 2.43 12.81
N LEU A 183 9.86 2.62 12.77
CA LEU A 183 10.73 2.43 13.94
C LEU A 183 10.37 3.41 15.06
N GLY A 184 10.09 4.67 14.76
CA GLY A 184 9.67 5.65 15.76
C GLY A 184 8.42 5.20 16.52
N ILE A 185 7.39 4.72 15.83
CA ILE A 185 6.16 4.19 16.44
C ILE A 185 6.46 2.94 17.27
N ILE A 186 7.25 1.99 16.73
CA ILE A 186 7.61 0.75 17.43
C ILE A 186 8.36 1.05 18.72
N LEU A 187 9.40 1.89 18.64
CA LEU A 187 10.20 2.25 19.81
C LEU A 187 9.37 3.02 20.86
N GLY A 188 8.53 3.95 20.39
CA GLY A 188 7.55 4.62 21.26
C GLY A 188 6.66 3.64 22.00
N ALA A 189 6.07 2.68 21.28
CA ALA A 189 5.21 1.66 21.88
C ALA A 189 5.98 0.76 22.85
N VAL A 190 7.15 0.26 22.49
CA VAL A 190 7.91 -0.71 23.30
C VAL A 190 8.42 -0.09 24.60
N PHE A 191 8.98 1.12 24.52
CA PHE A 191 9.68 1.70 25.69
C PHE A 191 8.78 2.55 26.58
N PHE A 192 7.71 3.14 26.04
CA PHE A 192 6.96 4.15 26.79
C PHE A 192 5.47 3.83 26.99
N SER A 193 4.92 2.73 26.40
CA SER A 193 3.49 2.42 26.54
C SER A 193 3.03 2.19 27.97
N ASN A 194 3.90 1.64 28.84
CA ASN A 194 3.57 1.42 30.25
C ASN A 194 3.39 2.73 31.04
N ARG A 195 4.00 3.83 30.59
CA ARG A 195 3.90 5.14 31.29
C ARG A 195 2.93 6.09 30.61
N LEU A 196 2.90 6.11 29.29
CA LEU A 196 2.16 7.09 28.49
C LEU A 196 0.92 6.50 27.79
N GLY A 197 0.67 5.18 27.93
CA GLY A 197 -0.43 4.54 27.22
C GLY A 197 -0.33 4.76 25.70
N ILE A 198 -1.48 5.01 25.07
CA ILE A 198 -1.58 5.21 23.61
C ILE A 198 -0.87 6.49 23.10
N TYR A 199 -0.55 7.43 23.99
CA TYR A 199 0.25 8.61 23.62
C TYR A 199 1.69 8.24 23.27
N ALA A 200 2.22 7.12 23.78
CA ALA A 200 3.58 6.65 23.48
C ALA A 200 3.82 6.38 21.99
N PRO A 201 3.07 5.52 21.30
CA PRO A 201 3.20 5.33 19.85
C PRO A 201 2.80 6.59 19.06
N THR A 202 1.93 7.45 19.59
CA THR A 202 1.55 8.73 18.97
C THR A 202 2.74 9.69 18.96
N MET A 203 3.45 9.85 20.07
CA MET A 203 4.70 10.62 20.13
C MET A 203 5.80 9.96 19.28
N GLY A 204 5.86 8.62 19.31
CA GLY A 204 6.74 7.85 18.45
C GLY A 204 6.52 8.12 16.96
N ALA A 205 5.27 8.36 16.54
CA ALA A 205 4.94 8.77 15.18
C ALA A 205 5.50 10.17 14.85
N VAL A 206 5.46 11.12 15.80
CA VAL A 206 6.04 12.45 15.61
C VAL A 206 7.56 12.37 15.49
N VAL A 207 8.22 11.63 16.40
CA VAL A 207 9.68 11.41 16.34
C VAL A 207 10.07 10.70 15.05
N GLY A 208 9.32 9.67 14.65
CA GLY A 208 9.55 8.95 13.40
C GLY A 208 9.39 9.81 12.16
N ALA A 209 8.38 10.70 12.13
CA ALA A 209 8.18 11.67 11.05
C ALA A 209 9.31 12.72 11.02
N PHE A 210 9.76 13.17 12.17
CA PHE A 210 10.95 14.05 12.28
C PHE A 210 12.20 13.36 11.73
N LEU A 211 12.46 12.10 12.10
CA LEU A 211 13.60 11.33 11.57
C LEU A 211 13.48 11.08 10.06
N HIS A 212 12.25 10.83 9.56
CA HIS A 212 11.97 10.73 8.13
C HIS A 212 12.36 12.00 7.38
N PHE A 213 12.14 13.17 7.97
CA PHE A 213 12.59 14.46 7.46
C PHE A 213 14.12 14.63 7.57
N VAL A 214 14.68 14.41 8.76
CA VAL A 214 16.10 14.65 9.05
C VAL A 214 17.03 13.84 8.16
N ILE A 215 16.71 12.60 7.85
CA ILE A 215 17.57 11.76 6.99
C ILE A 215 17.68 12.28 5.55
N GLN A 216 16.67 13.01 5.06
CA GLN A 216 16.63 13.55 3.71
C GLN A 216 17.29 14.93 3.59
N LEU A 217 17.19 15.74 4.65
CA LEU A 217 17.63 17.13 4.65
C LEU A 217 19.11 17.32 4.27
N PRO A 218 20.09 16.57 4.84
CA PRO A 218 21.49 16.77 4.53
C PRO A 218 21.82 16.58 3.05
N LEU A 219 21.22 15.55 2.43
CA LEU A 219 21.43 15.31 1.00
C LEU A 219 20.78 16.40 0.14
N ALA A 220 19.58 16.84 0.47
CA ALA A 220 18.91 17.91 -0.26
C ALA A 220 19.70 19.22 -0.21
N VAL A 221 20.21 19.59 0.97
CA VAL A 221 21.05 20.78 1.17
C VAL A 221 22.37 20.66 0.39
N HIS A 222 23.03 19.50 0.45
CA HIS A 222 24.27 19.24 -0.31
C HIS A 222 24.05 19.37 -1.82
N LEU A 223 22.88 19.00 -2.34
CA LEU A 223 22.51 19.11 -3.75
C LEU A 223 22.08 20.53 -4.17
N GLY A 224 22.01 21.48 -3.23
CA GLY A 224 21.76 22.89 -3.51
C GLY A 224 20.40 23.41 -3.00
N PHE A 225 19.60 22.58 -2.32
CA PHE A 225 18.38 23.08 -1.68
C PHE A 225 18.71 24.11 -0.59
N ARG A 226 18.16 25.31 -0.73
CA ARG A 226 18.28 26.38 0.26
C ARG A 226 16.89 26.86 0.64
N PRO A 227 16.49 26.78 1.92
CA PRO A 227 15.23 27.36 2.36
C PRO A 227 15.23 28.87 2.09
N GLN A 228 14.19 29.36 1.46
CA GLN A 228 13.99 30.79 1.21
C GLN A 228 12.66 31.21 1.81
N ARG A 229 12.63 32.29 2.59
CA ARG A 229 11.39 32.84 3.18
C ARG A 229 10.71 33.80 2.20
N ARG A 230 10.27 33.28 1.05
CA ARG A 230 9.58 34.05 0.02
C ARG A 230 8.27 33.39 -0.34
N LEU A 231 7.25 34.20 -0.56
CA LEU A 231 5.94 33.80 -1.08
C LEU A 231 5.72 34.61 -2.35
N ASP A 232 5.79 33.95 -3.49
CA ASP A 232 5.63 34.57 -4.80
C ASP A 232 4.58 33.81 -5.62
N PHE A 233 3.35 34.32 -5.58
CA PHE A 233 2.22 33.78 -6.34
C PHE A 233 2.30 34.09 -7.84
N HIS A 234 3.14 35.06 -8.25
CA HIS A 234 3.20 35.53 -9.62
C HIS A 234 4.23 34.75 -10.45
N HIS A 235 5.12 34.00 -9.79
CA HIS A 235 6.13 33.23 -10.51
C HIS A 235 5.48 32.17 -11.41
N PRO A 236 5.80 32.16 -12.75
CA PRO A 236 5.15 31.26 -13.72
C PRO A 236 5.16 29.80 -13.31
N GLY A 237 6.30 29.30 -12.81
CA GLY A 237 6.44 27.90 -12.38
C GLY A 237 5.57 27.55 -11.16
N VAL A 238 5.40 28.47 -10.21
CA VAL A 238 4.53 28.27 -9.04
C VAL A 238 3.07 28.24 -9.45
N ARG A 239 2.69 29.16 -10.36
CA ARG A 239 1.32 29.21 -10.92
C ARG A 239 0.99 27.97 -11.73
N GLU A 240 1.96 27.45 -12.48
CA GLU A 240 1.82 26.19 -13.24
C GLU A 240 1.59 25.01 -12.29
N ILE A 241 2.37 24.91 -11.19
CA ILE A 241 2.18 23.88 -10.17
C ILE A 241 0.77 23.97 -9.58
N GLY A 242 0.30 25.15 -9.19
CA GLY A 242 -1.06 25.35 -8.66
C GLY A 242 -2.14 24.91 -9.63
N ARG A 243 -2.01 25.28 -10.91
CA ARG A 243 -2.95 24.91 -11.96
C ARG A 243 -3.02 23.40 -12.21
N LEU A 244 -1.87 22.73 -12.21
CA LEU A 244 -1.79 21.28 -12.43
C LEU A 244 -2.21 20.46 -11.19
N ALA A 245 -1.97 21.01 -9.98
CA ALA A 245 -2.33 20.36 -8.73
C ALA A 245 -3.83 20.35 -8.45
N ALA A 246 -4.54 21.45 -8.77
CA ALA A 246 -5.93 21.64 -8.37
C ALA A 246 -6.88 20.51 -8.80
N PRO A 247 -6.90 20.01 -10.05
CA PRO A 247 -7.78 18.91 -10.44
C PRO A 247 -7.46 17.62 -9.68
N ARG A 248 -6.19 17.36 -9.42
CA ARG A 248 -5.73 16.18 -8.68
C ARG A 248 -6.11 16.24 -7.20
N MET A 249 -6.05 17.44 -6.61
CA MET A 249 -6.49 17.64 -5.22
C MET A 249 -7.99 17.36 -5.07
N VAL A 250 -8.81 17.76 -6.05
CA VAL A 250 -10.25 17.44 -6.06
C VAL A 250 -10.47 15.93 -6.08
N GLU A 251 -9.84 15.19 -6.98
CA GLU A 251 -9.92 13.73 -7.05
C GLU A 251 -9.54 13.07 -5.70
N LEU A 252 -8.41 13.49 -5.13
CA LEU A 252 -7.95 12.98 -3.84
C LEU A 252 -8.91 13.33 -2.69
N SER A 253 -9.58 14.47 -2.74
CA SER A 253 -10.60 14.85 -1.75
C SER A 253 -11.76 13.86 -1.74
N PHE A 254 -12.23 13.41 -2.92
CA PHE A 254 -13.25 12.35 -2.98
C PHE A 254 -12.78 11.03 -2.38
N LEU A 255 -11.50 10.64 -2.62
CA LEU A 255 -10.91 9.45 -1.98
C LEU A 255 -10.91 9.59 -0.45
N GLN A 256 -10.60 10.77 0.08
CA GLN A 256 -10.61 11.02 1.53
C GLN A 256 -12.03 11.01 2.11
N LEU A 257 -13.03 11.47 1.34
CA LEU A 257 -14.45 11.32 1.74
C LEU A 257 -14.82 9.84 1.89
N GLY A 258 -14.41 8.99 0.94
CA GLY A 258 -14.61 7.52 1.05
C GLY A 258 -14.04 6.95 2.33
N LYS A 259 -12.77 7.25 2.62
CA LYS A 259 -12.09 6.78 3.85
C LYS A 259 -12.72 7.36 5.14
N SER A 260 -13.25 8.58 5.10
CA SER A 260 -13.98 9.17 6.25
C SER A 260 -15.34 8.51 6.45
N ALA A 261 -16.03 8.16 5.37
CA ALA A 261 -17.27 7.37 5.43
C ALA A 261 -17.02 5.96 5.99
N GLU A 262 -15.87 5.34 5.68
CA GLU A 262 -15.47 4.06 6.27
C GLU A 262 -15.30 4.17 7.79
N LEU A 263 -14.65 5.23 8.30
CA LEU A 263 -14.54 5.48 9.74
C LEU A 263 -15.92 5.73 10.36
N PHE A 264 -16.77 6.55 9.72
CA PHE A 264 -18.13 6.83 10.16
C PHE A 264 -18.94 5.54 10.33
N LEU A 265 -19.02 4.73 9.28
CA LEU A 265 -19.77 3.48 9.30
C LEU A 265 -19.18 2.44 10.27
N ALA A 266 -17.85 2.32 10.32
CA ALA A 266 -17.19 1.42 11.25
C ALA A 266 -17.46 1.80 12.71
N SER A 267 -17.47 3.09 13.04
CA SER A 267 -17.77 3.55 14.40
C SER A 267 -19.16 3.14 14.87
N LEU A 268 -20.16 3.11 13.96
CA LEU A 268 -21.52 2.72 14.26
C LEU A 268 -21.69 1.22 14.54
N VAL A 269 -20.75 0.38 14.06
CA VAL A 269 -20.80 -1.07 14.29
C VAL A 269 -20.31 -1.43 15.70
N SER A 270 -19.11 -0.98 16.05
CA SER A 270 -18.54 -1.14 17.41
C SER A 270 -17.26 -0.30 17.56
N THR A 271 -16.84 -0.09 18.81
CA THR A 271 -15.60 0.63 19.14
C THR A 271 -14.35 -0.08 18.60
N ALA A 272 -14.36 -1.40 18.44
CA ALA A 272 -13.26 -2.21 17.90
C ALA A 272 -13.24 -2.31 16.37
N ALA A 273 -14.37 -2.01 15.71
CA ALA A 273 -14.60 -2.32 14.31
C ALA A 273 -13.59 -1.67 13.36
N TYR A 274 -13.18 -0.43 13.62
CA TYR A 274 -12.23 0.27 12.78
C TYR A 274 -10.82 -0.36 12.83
N THR A 275 -10.44 -0.97 13.95
CA THR A 275 -9.20 -1.77 14.05
C THR A 275 -9.26 -3.02 13.19
N TYR A 276 -10.36 -3.77 13.24
CA TYR A 276 -10.55 -4.97 12.42
C TYR A 276 -10.44 -4.64 10.93
N TYR A 277 -11.10 -3.58 10.51
CA TYR A 277 -11.05 -3.08 9.14
C TYR A 277 -9.64 -2.66 8.73
N THR A 278 -8.96 -1.86 9.55
CA THR A 278 -7.61 -1.35 9.29
C THR A 278 -6.58 -2.48 9.20
N PHE A 279 -6.66 -3.47 10.09
CA PHE A 279 -5.74 -4.62 10.07
C PHE A 279 -5.98 -5.51 8.86
N ALA A 280 -7.22 -5.81 8.53
CA ALA A 280 -7.56 -6.57 7.33
C ALA A 280 -7.11 -5.84 6.05
N ASN A 281 -7.34 -4.52 5.99
CA ASN A 281 -6.89 -3.68 4.88
C ASN A 281 -5.35 -3.69 4.71
N SER A 282 -4.60 -3.70 5.82
CA SER A 282 -3.13 -3.77 5.75
C SER A 282 -2.60 -5.07 5.12
N LEU A 283 -3.32 -6.19 5.31
CA LEU A 283 -2.99 -7.49 4.72
C LEU A 283 -3.36 -7.55 3.22
N GLN A 284 -4.53 -7.04 2.83
CA GLN A 284 -4.92 -7.05 1.41
C GLN A 284 -4.00 -6.19 0.54
N LEU A 285 -3.42 -5.11 1.08
CA LEU A 285 -2.51 -4.24 0.34
C LEU A 285 -1.19 -4.92 -0.04
N LEU A 286 -0.80 -6.02 0.59
CA LEU A 286 0.44 -6.73 0.26
C LEU A 286 0.44 -7.26 -1.18
N PRO A 287 -0.49 -8.16 -1.60
CA PRO A 287 -0.50 -8.68 -2.97
C PRO A 287 -0.77 -7.58 -3.99
N ILE A 288 -1.60 -6.58 -3.67
CA ILE A 288 -1.88 -5.45 -4.56
C ILE A 288 -0.60 -4.65 -4.84
N SER A 289 0.17 -4.33 -3.80
CA SER A 289 1.38 -3.51 -3.95
C SER A 289 2.54 -4.29 -4.56
N LEU A 290 2.72 -5.56 -4.18
CA LEU A 290 3.82 -6.39 -4.67
C LEU A 290 3.66 -6.74 -6.15
N PHE A 291 2.46 -7.11 -6.59
CA PHE A 291 2.22 -7.59 -7.95
C PHE A 291 1.47 -6.55 -8.79
N GLY A 292 0.29 -6.11 -8.37
CA GLY A 292 -0.55 -5.22 -9.16
C GLY A 292 0.12 -3.89 -9.49
N MET A 293 0.52 -3.15 -8.47
CA MET A 293 1.16 -1.83 -8.65
C MET A 293 2.52 -1.95 -9.35
N SER A 294 3.30 -2.99 -9.05
CA SER A 294 4.64 -3.16 -9.62
C SER A 294 4.59 -3.45 -11.11
N ILE A 295 3.72 -4.38 -11.55
CA ILE A 295 3.53 -4.71 -12.97
C ILE A 295 2.92 -3.52 -13.71
N ALA A 296 1.90 -2.87 -13.13
CA ALA A 296 1.27 -1.70 -13.73
C ALA A 296 2.26 -0.52 -13.93
N LYS A 297 3.17 -0.28 -12.96
CA LYS A 297 4.23 0.73 -13.10
C LYS A 297 5.23 0.35 -14.19
N ALA A 298 5.62 -0.92 -14.26
CA ALA A 298 6.58 -1.41 -15.24
C ALA A 298 6.04 -1.40 -16.67
N SER A 299 4.73 -1.61 -16.86
CA SER A 299 4.08 -1.63 -18.18
C SER A 299 3.87 -0.22 -18.76
N LEU A 300 3.72 0.82 -17.93
CA LEU A 300 3.39 2.18 -18.37
C LEU A 300 4.34 2.75 -19.44
N PRO A 301 5.68 2.71 -19.29
CA PRO A 301 6.57 3.27 -20.31
C PRO A 301 6.44 2.58 -21.68
N THR A 302 6.19 1.26 -21.68
CA THR A 302 6.02 0.48 -22.91
C THR A 302 4.66 0.77 -23.54
N LEU A 303 3.58 0.84 -22.75
CA LEU A 303 2.25 1.23 -23.22
C LEU A 303 2.27 2.63 -23.82
N SER A 304 2.88 3.61 -23.13
CA SER A 304 2.99 5.00 -23.62
C SER A 304 3.80 5.10 -24.92
N ARG A 305 4.88 4.33 -25.04
CA ARG A 305 5.69 4.31 -26.26
C ARG A 305 4.92 3.75 -27.46
N HIS A 306 4.13 2.70 -27.26
CA HIS A 306 3.31 2.11 -28.32
C HIS A 306 2.14 3.03 -28.69
N ALA A 307 1.50 3.67 -27.70
CA ALA A 307 0.46 4.66 -27.94
C ALA A 307 0.97 5.87 -28.73
N ALA A 308 2.14 6.42 -28.35
CA ALA A 308 2.76 7.56 -29.03
C ALA A 308 3.19 7.26 -30.48
N LYS A 309 3.42 5.98 -30.82
CA LYS A 309 3.73 5.51 -32.18
C LYS A 309 2.48 5.06 -32.95
N GLU A 310 1.31 5.22 -32.37
CA GLU A 310 0.02 4.73 -32.92
C GLU A 310 0.01 3.21 -33.19
N ASP A 311 0.95 2.46 -32.59
CA ASP A 311 1.03 1.01 -32.72
C ASP A 311 0.07 0.35 -31.72
N LEU A 312 -1.23 0.47 -32.02
CA LEU A 312 -2.30 -0.08 -31.18
C LEU A 312 -2.22 -1.62 -31.07
N LYS A 313 -1.62 -2.31 -32.04
CA LYS A 313 -1.44 -3.76 -31.95
C LYS A 313 -0.50 -4.13 -30.81
N ARG A 314 0.70 -3.55 -30.76
CA ARG A 314 1.67 -3.81 -29.68
C ARG A 314 1.20 -3.26 -28.34
N PHE A 315 0.45 -2.14 -28.34
CA PHE A 315 -0.20 -1.64 -27.13
C PHE A 315 -1.12 -2.70 -26.53
N ARG A 316 -2.01 -3.29 -27.35
CA ARG A 316 -2.95 -4.33 -26.91
C ARG A 316 -2.23 -5.61 -26.45
N GLU A 317 -1.21 -6.06 -27.20
CA GLU A 317 -0.39 -7.23 -26.81
C GLU A 317 0.28 -7.01 -25.44
N THR A 318 0.85 -5.84 -25.21
CA THR A 318 1.48 -5.47 -23.92
C THR A 318 0.45 -5.46 -22.80
N PHE A 319 -0.74 -4.88 -23.04
CA PHE A 319 -1.81 -4.84 -22.04
C PHE A 319 -2.30 -6.25 -21.69
N VAL A 320 -2.60 -7.10 -22.70
CA VAL A 320 -3.09 -8.48 -22.51
C VAL A 320 -2.08 -9.30 -21.71
N SER A 321 -0.78 -9.19 -22.03
CA SER A 321 0.27 -9.87 -21.25
C SER A 321 0.30 -9.41 -19.80
N SER A 322 0.31 -8.09 -19.55
CA SER A 322 0.34 -7.53 -18.20
C SER A 322 -0.92 -7.87 -17.40
N PHE A 323 -2.09 -7.89 -18.07
CA PHE A 323 -3.37 -8.29 -17.47
C PHE A 323 -3.32 -9.76 -17.01
N GLY A 324 -2.87 -10.66 -17.89
CA GLY A 324 -2.68 -12.08 -17.55
C GLY A 324 -1.69 -12.29 -16.41
N GLU A 325 -0.54 -11.59 -16.43
CA GLU A 325 0.48 -11.69 -15.39
C GLU A 325 -0.03 -11.22 -14.02
N ILE A 326 -0.76 -10.11 -13.96
CA ILE A 326 -1.35 -9.61 -12.70
C ILE A 326 -2.38 -10.60 -12.18
N LEU A 327 -3.31 -11.06 -13.02
CA LEU A 327 -4.35 -11.99 -12.62
C LEU A 327 -3.77 -13.32 -12.14
N PHE A 328 -2.77 -13.84 -12.86
CA PHE A 328 -2.07 -15.08 -12.53
C PHE A 328 -1.39 -15.06 -11.16
N LEU A 329 -0.82 -13.92 -10.76
CA LEU A 329 -0.15 -13.79 -9.47
C LEU A 329 -1.12 -13.41 -8.34
N VAL A 330 -2.07 -12.51 -8.62
CA VAL A 330 -2.90 -11.90 -7.56
C VAL A 330 -4.08 -12.77 -7.19
N LEU A 331 -4.74 -13.43 -8.15
CA LEU A 331 -5.96 -14.19 -7.87
C LEU A 331 -5.72 -15.40 -6.93
N PRO A 332 -4.70 -16.26 -7.13
CA PRO A 332 -4.41 -17.33 -6.18
C PRO A 332 -4.04 -16.79 -4.81
N PHE A 333 -3.36 -15.63 -4.74
CA PHE A 333 -3.04 -14.99 -3.47
C PHE A 333 -4.30 -14.45 -2.76
N SER A 334 -5.29 -13.96 -3.51
CA SER A 334 -6.60 -13.57 -2.97
C SER A 334 -7.31 -14.76 -2.31
N ILE A 335 -7.31 -15.92 -2.99
CA ILE A 335 -7.92 -17.13 -2.47
C ILE A 335 -7.13 -17.69 -1.28
N PHE A 336 -5.80 -17.63 -1.31
CA PHE A 336 -4.94 -17.96 -0.18
C PHE A 336 -5.34 -17.16 1.06
N LEU A 337 -5.47 -15.82 0.95
CA LEU A 337 -5.89 -14.97 2.06
C LEU A 337 -7.31 -15.26 2.54
N ALA A 338 -8.23 -15.60 1.63
CA ALA A 338 -9.60 -15.97 1.99
C ALA A 338 -9.67 -17.28 2.78
N VAL A 339 -8.93 -18.31 2.35
CA VAL A 339 -8.92 -19.63 2.99
C VAL A 339 -8.15 -19.60 4.31
N LEU A 340 -6.96 -19.01 4.31
CA LEU A 340 -6.06 -18.94 5.48
C LEU A 340 -6.29 -17.66 6.31
N ARG A 341 -7.46 -17.03 6.19
CA ARG A 341 -7.77 -15.77 6.88
C ARG A 341 -7.44 -15.78 8.38
N VAL A 342 -7.89 -16.82 9.09
CA VAL A 342 -7.70 -16.94 10.54
C VAL A 342 -6.23 -17.20 10.89
N PRO A 343 -5.55 -18.22 10.31
CA PRO A 343 -4.11 -18.41 10.49
C PRO A 343 -3.27 -17.17 10.18
N VAL A 344 -3.51 -16.53 9.04
CA VAL A 344 -2.74 -15.33 8.62
C VAL A 344 -2.93 -14.17 9.60
N VAL A 345 -4.17 -13.87 9.99
CA VAL A 345 -4.46 -12.81 10.96
C VAL A 345 -3.84 -13.14 12.33
N ARG A 346 -3.98 -14.39 12.79
CA ARG A 346 -3.44 -14.83 14.09
C ARG A 346 -1.91 -14.78 14.11
N LEU A 347 -1.25 -15.23 13.07
CA LEU A 347 0.21 -15.17 12.95
C LEU A 347 0.72 -13.73 12.86
N THR A 348 -0.02 -12.85 12.19
CA THR A 348 0.40 -11.46 12.00
C THR A 348 0.13 -10.60 13.23
N PHE A 349 -1.07 -10.67 13.82
CA PHE A 349 -1.52 -9.75 14.87
C PHE A 349 -1.81 -10.43 16.21
N GLY A 350 -1.88 -11.77 16.26
CA GLY A 350 -2.27 -12.53 17.45
C GLY A 350 -1.32 -12.30 18.62
N THR A 351 -1.87 -11.73 19.71
CA THR A 351 -1.21 -11.46 20.99
C THR A 351 -2.20 -11.72 22.12
N ALA A 352 -1.78 -11.55 23.37
CA ALA A 352 -2.66 -11.73 24.52
C ALA A 352 -3.84 -10.70 24.51
N ARG A 353 -3.60 -9.47 24.05
CA ARG A 353 -4.63 -8.43 23.97
C ARG A 353 -5.46 -8.48 22.68
N PHE A 354 -4.93 -9.10 21.62
CA PHE A 354 -5.66 -9.37 20.39
C PHE A 354 -6.32 -10.75 20.50
N THR A 355 -7.55 -10.76 21.00
CA THR A 355 -8.30 -11.97 21.35
C THR A 355 -8.62 -12.87 20.15
N TRP A 356 -9.15 -14.06 20.44
CA TRP A 356 -9.65 -14.96 19.38
C TRP A 356 -10.79 -14.32 18.59
N GLU A 357 -11.72 -13.66 19.26
CA GLU A 357 -12.81 -12.95 18.60
C GLU A 357 -12.29 -11.87 17.65
N SER A 358 -11.33 -11.04 18.09
CA SER A 358 -10.66 -10.05 17.25
C SER A 358 -10.01 -10.69 16.02
N THR A 359 -9.42 -11.89 16.19
CA THR A 359 -8.85 -12.67 15.07
C THR A 359 -9.93 -13.08 14.08
N VAL A 360 -11.06 -13.57 14.56
CA VAL A 360 -12.18 -14.02 13.72
C VAL A 360 -12.83 -12.86 12.98
N GLN A 361 -13.11 -11.75 13.65
CA GLN A 361 -13.72 -10.56 13.03
C GLN A 361 -12.81 -9.93 11.98
N THR A 362 -11.51 -9.81 12.27
CA THR A 362 -10.51 -9.36 11.30
C THR A 362 -10.39 -10.36 10.14
N GLY A 363 -10.48 -11.66 10.41
CA GLY A 363 -10.46 -12.72 9.41
C GLY A 363 -11.65 -12.66 8.46
N TYR A 364 -12.87 -12.46 8.96
CA TYR A 364 -14.04 -12.25 8.11
C TYR A 364 -13.91 -11.01 7.24
N THR A 365 -13.41 -9.92 7.82
CA THR A 365 -13.15 -8.67 7.09
C THR A 365 -12.10 -8.88 6.00
N LEU A 366 -11.03 -9.64 6.29
CA LEU A 366 -10.01 -10.00 5.29
C LEU A 366 -10.59 -10.87 4.16
N SER A 367 -11.48 -11.83 4.48
CA SER A 367 -12.15 -12.63 3.45
C SER A 367 -13.00 -11.78 2.51
N ALA A 368 -13.74 -10.82 3.08
CA ALA A 368 -14.55 -9.90 2.30
C ALA A 368 -13.67 -9.02 1.37
N PHE A 369 -12.55 -8.50 1.86
CA PHE A 369 -11.56 -7.82 1.05
C PHE A 369 -10.95 -8.72 -0.04
N SER A 370 -10.71 -9.99 0.28
CA SER A 370 -10.07 -10.94 -0.66
C SER A 370 -10.85 -11.10 -1.96
N LEU A 371 -12.17 -10.87 -1.95
CA LEU A 371 -12.99 -10.87 -3.17
C LEU A 371 -12.62 -9.72 -4.12
N GLY A 372 -12.10 -8.61 -3.60
CA GLY A 372 -11.77 -7.42 -4.38
C GLY A 372 -10.28 -7.24 -4.71
N ILE A 373 -9.37 -8.05 -4.15
CA ILE A 373 -7.92 -7.86 -4.32
C ILE A 373 -7.49 -7.87 -5.79
N PHE A 374 -8.00 -8.82 -6.57
CA PHE A 374 -7.66 -8.93 -7.99
C PHE A 374 -8.16 -7.73 -8.80
N SER A 375 -9.35 -7.23 -8.50
CA SER A 375 -9.91 -6.06 -9.17
C SER A 375 -9.11 -4.80 -8.87
N GLN A 376 -8.72 -4.59 -7.60
CA GLN A 376 -7.84 -3.50 -7.20
C GLN A 376 -6.51 -3.53 -7.96
N ALA A 377 -5.89 -4.70 -8.06
CA ALA A 377 -4.64 -4.86 -8.80
C ALA A 377 -4.79 -4.54 -10.30
N LEU A 378 -5.89 -4.97 -10.91
CA LEU A 378 -6.20 -4.69 -12.32
C LEU A 378 -6.58 -3.22 -12.57
N ILE A 379 -7.24 -2.54 -11.62
CA ILE A 379 -7.54 -1.11 -11.72
C ILE A 379 -6.24 -0.29 -11.89
N TYR A 380 -5.15 -0.65 -11.19
CA TYR A 380 -3.86 0.02 -11.40
C TYR A 380 -3.38 -0.09 -12.85
N LEU A 381 -3.50 -1.26 -13.47
CA LEU A 381 -3.12 -1.46 -14.88
C LEU A 381 -4.04 -0.70 -15.83
N LEU A 382 -5.36 -0.79 -15.62
CA LEU A 382 -6.37 -0.10 -16.42
C LEU A 382 -6.15 1.41 -16.41
N ASN A 383 -5.93 1.99 -15.23
CA ASN A 383 -5.62 3.43 -15.13
C ASN A 383 -4.35 3.78 -15.93
N ARG A 384 -3.30 2.94 -15.89
CA ARG A 384 -2.08 3.17 -16.68
C ARG A 384 -2.31 3.07 -18.19
N ALA A 385 -3.19 2.16 -18.61
CA ALA A 385 -3.56 2.06 -20.03
C ALA A 385 -4.28 3.31 -20.53
N PHE A 386 -5.26 3.84 -19.77
CA PHE A 386 -5.92 5.11 -20.08
C PHE A 386 -4.95 6.28 -20.09
N TYR A 387 -4.05 6.37 -19.10
CA TYR A 387 -3.03 7.44 -19.06
C TYR A 387 -2.07 7.38 -20.24
N ALA A 388 -1.70 6.18 -20.70
CA ALA A 388 -0.89 5.99 -21.89
C ALA A 388 -1.61 6.47 -23.18
N LEU A 389 -2.93 6.42 -23.20
CA LEU A 389 -3.81 6.94 -24.28
C LEU A 389 -4.18 8.42 -24.09
N HIS A 390 -3.53 9.13 -23.14
CA HIS A 390 -3.83 10.53 -22.77
C HIS A 390 -5.25 10.78 -22.26
N ASP A 391 -5.99 9.73 -21.87
CA ASP A 391 -7.31 9.86 -21.23
C ASP A 391 -7.17 9.73 -19.71
N THR A 392 -7.11 10.87 -19.02
CA THR A 392 -7.11 10.93 -17.55
C THR A 392 -8.50 11.09 -16.96
N ASN A 393 -9.46 11.55 -17.76
CA ASN A 393 -10.80 11.89 -17.29
C ASN A 393 -11.65 10.64 -17.01
N THR A 394 -11.58 9.65 -17.90
CA THR A 394 -12.36 8.41 -17.75
C THR A 394 -12.04 7.67 -16.44
N PRO A 395 -10.76 7.38 -16.08
CA PRO A 395 -10.44 6.77 -14.80
C PRO A 395 -10.93 7.57 -13.60
N VAL A 396 -10.79 8.89 -13.62
CA VAL A 396 -11.21 9.76 -12.50
C VAL A 396 -12.73 9.71 -12.30
N ARG A 397 -13.52 9.83 -13.37
CA ARG A 397 -15.00 9.78 -13.30
C ARG A 397 -15.48 8.43 -12.76
N VAL A 398 -14.92 7.33 -13.27
CA VAL A 398 -15.28 5.98 -12.84
C VAL A 398 -14.86 5.75 -11.40
N SER A 399 -13.69 6.25 -10.98
CA SER A 399 -13.21 6.17 -9.60
C SER A 399 -14.13 6.90 -8.63
N ILE A 400 -14.53 8.14 -8.95
CA ILE A 400 -15.47 8.92 -8.14
C ILE A 400 -16.82 8.19 -8.04
N GLY A 401 -17.36 7.69 -9.16
CA GLY A 401 -18.58 6.88 -9.13
C GLY A 401 -18.47 5.64 -8.25
N SER A 402 -17.33 4.93 -8.31
CA SER A 402 -17.07 3.77 -7.46
C SER A 402 -17.04 4.12 -5.97
N ILE A 403 -16.47 5.28 -5.60
CA ILE A 403 -16.45 5.75 -4.21
C ILE A 403 -17.88 5.96 -3.69
N PHE A 404 -18.74 6.62 -4.48
CA PHE A 404 -20.14 6.81 -4.10
C PHE A 404 -20.88 5.48 -3.96
N ILE A 405 -20.65 4.52 -4.85
CA ILE A 405 -21.23 3.19 -4.76
C ILE A 405 -20.74 2.46 -3.52
N ASN A 406 -19.44 2.55 -3.19
CA ASN A 406 -18.89 1.97 -1.95
C ASN A 406 -19.57 2.55 -0.71
N ILE A 407 -19.71 3.87 -0.64
CA ILE A 407 -20.40 4.54 0.47
C ILE A 407 -21.86 4.09 0.55
N LEU A 408 -22.58 4.10 -0.58
CA LEU A 408 -23.99 3.68 -0.64
C LEU A 408 -24.17 2.23 -0.18
N LEU A 409 -23.37 1.31 -0.69
CA LEU A 409 -23.41 -0.09 -0.25
C LEU A 409 -23.07 -0.25 1.23
N GLY A 410 -22.05 0.50 1.71
CA GLY A 410 -21.71 0.51 3.13
C GLY A 410 -22.87 0.98 4.02
N VAL A 411 -23.56 2.04 3.61
CA VAL A 411 -24.77 2.55 4.30
C VAL A 411 -25.88 1.49 4.30
N ILE A 412 -26.17 0.90 3.14
CA ILE A 412 -27.20 -0.14 3.02
C ILE A 412 -26.87 -1.34 3.92
N PHE A 413 -25.63 -1.83 3.91
CA PHE A 413 -25.26 -3.03 4.65
C PHE A 413 -25.22 -2.78 6.16
N ILE A 414 -24.67 -1.64 6.61
CA ILE A 414 -24.53 -1.37 8.05
C ILE A 414 -25.81 -0.77 8.62
N LEU A 415 -26.35 0.31 8.04
CA LEU A 415 -27.52 0.99 8.60
C LEU A 415 -28.84 0.34 8.17
N GLY A 416 -28.92 -0.18 6.94
CA GLY A 416 -30.13 -0.81 6.43
C GLY A 416 -30.31 -2.26 6.91
N LEU A 417 -29.24 -3.06 6.81
CA LEU A 417 -29.29 -4.51 7.10
C LEU A 417 -28.70 -4.89 8.47
N GLY A 418 -28.02 -3.98 9.16
CA GLY A 418 -27.39 -4.24 10.45
C GLY A 418 -26.23 -5.26 10.38
N TRP A 419 -25.55 -5.37 9.22
CA TRP A 419 -24.49 -6.36 9.05
C TRP A 419 -23.21 -5.94 9.79
N PRO A 420 -22.39 -6.94 10.23
CA PRO A 420 -21.12 -6.68 10.92
C PRO A 420 -20.09 -5.99 10.04
N ILE A 421 -18.96 -5.59 10.65
CA ILE A 421 -17.89 -4.80 10.00
C ILE A 421 -17.34 -5.40 8.69
N TRP A 422 -17.34 -6.73 8.52
CA TRP A 422 -16.90 -7.37 7.28
C TRP A 422 -17.70 -6.90 6.05
N SER A 423 -18.93 -6.45 6.25
CA SER A 423 -19.79 -5.97 5.16
C SER A 423 -19.29 -4.68 4.54
N LEU A 424 -18.57 -3.84 5.29
CA LEU A 424 -17.91 -2.65 4.77
C LEU A 424 -16.76 -3.03 3.81
N ALA A 425 -15.98 -4.05 4.15
CA ALA A 425 -14.96 -4.61 3.25
C ALA A 425 -15.58 -5.29 2.02
N PHE A 426 -16.76 -5.89 2.17
CA PHE A 426 -17.53 -6.46 1.08
C PHE A 426 -18.06 -5.38 0.14
N ALA A 427 -18.62 -4.28 0.66
CA ALA A 427 -19.03 -3.12 -0.13
C ALA A 427 -17.87 -2.55 -0.95
N PHE A 428 -16.69 -2.39 -0.32
CA PHE A 428 -15.47 -1.97 -0.99
C PHE A 428 -15.06 -2.92 -2.13
N SER A 429 -15.14 -4.23 -1.90
CA SER A 429 -14.81 -5.25 -2.90
C SER A 429 -15.77 -5.22 -4.09
N LEU A 430 -17.08 -5.11 -3.84
CA LEU A 430 -18.09 -4.99 -4.90
C LEU A 430 -17.90 -3.71 -5.73
N ALA A 431 -17.71 -2.58 -5.07
CA ALA A 431 -17.46 -1.30 -5.74
C ALA A 431 -16.18 -1.36 -6.60
N SER A 432 -15.11 -2.02 -6.09
CA SER A 432 -13.87 -2.21 -6.83
C SER A 432 -14.03 -3.13 -8.04
N ILE A 433 -14.79 -4.21 -7.91
CA ILE A 433 -15.11 -5.11 -9.02
C ILE A 433 -15.90 -4.35 -10.09
N LEU A 434 -16.90 -3.58 -9.68
CA LEU A 434 -17.69 -2.75 -10.61
C LEU A 434 -16.82 -1.71 -11.32
N GLN A 435 -15.93 -1.02 -10.58
CA GLN A 435 -14.97 -0.08 -11.15
C GLN A 435 -14.09 -0.75 -12.20
N MET A 436 -13.51 -1.89 -11.87
CA MET A 436 -12.67 -2.68 -12.78
C MET A 436 -13.43 -3.08 -14.04
N VAL A 437 -14.67 -3.58 -13.88
CA VAL A 437 -15.51 -3.99 -15.03
C VAL A 437 -15.84 -2.80 -15.93
N ILE A 438 -16.24 -1.66 -15.37
CA ILE A 438 -16.55 -0.46 -16.16
C ILE A 438 -15.31 0.01 -16.93
N LEU A 439 -14.16 0.16 -16.25
CA LEU A 439 -12.91 0.56 -16.90
C LEU A 439 -12.50 -0.43 -17.99
N PHE A 440 -12.63 -1.73 -17.71
CA PHE A 440 -12.32 -2.77 -18.69
C PHE A 440 -13.24 -2.70 -19.92
N LEU A 441 -14.55 -2.55 -19.74
CA LEU A 441 -15.52 -2.44 -20.84
C LEU A 441 -15.25 -1.22 -21.70
N LEU A 442 -14.94 -0.07 -21.09
CA LEU A 442 -14.59 1.15 -21.82
C LEU A 442 -13.30 0.98 -22.63
N LEU A 443 -12.25 0.39 -22.02
CA LEU A 443 -10.99 0.11 -22.71
C LEU A 443 -11.13 -1.02 -23.75
N ALA A 444 -12.01 -2.00 -23.51
CA ALA A 444 -12.25 -3.15 -24.39
C ALA A 444 -12.77 -2.76 -25.79
N ARG A 445 -13.26 -1.53 -25.97
CA ARG A 445 -13.62 -1.00 -27.31
C ARG A 445 -12.40 -0.91 -28.24
N GLN A 446 -11.20 -0.81 -27.68
CA GLN A 446 -9.92 -0.78 -28.42
C GLN A 446 -9.43 -2.18 -28.87
N PHE A 447 -10.00 -3.27 -28.32
CA PHE A 447 -9.50 -4.64 -28.51
C PHE A 447 -10.30 -5.39 -29.57
N THR A 448 -9.61 -6.23 -30.33
CA THR A 448 -10.20 -7.16 -31.27
C THR A 448 -10.97 -8.29 -30.55
N VAL A 449 -11.90 -8.91 -31.23
CA VAL A 449 -12.68 -10.05 -30.70
C VAL A 449 -11.75 -11.18 -30.25
N ARG A 450 -10.67 -11.45 -31.01
CA ARG A 450 -9.67 -12.48 -30.69
C ARG A 450 -8.95 -12.18 -29.36
N GLU A 451 -8.53 -10.94 -29.15
CA GLU A 451 -7.83 -10.54 -27.91
C GLU A 451 -8.77 -10.61 -26.69
N LYS A 452 -10.03 -10.15 -26.84
CA LYS A 452 -11.07 -10.28 -25.79
C LYS A 452 -11.28 -11.76 -25.42
N ARG A 453 -11.44 -12.62 -26.42
CA ARG A 453 -11.60 -14.06 -26.21
C ARG A 453 -10.40 -14.65 -25.49
N LEU A 454 -9.18 -14.27 -25.89
CA LEU A 454 -7.95 -14.72 -25.22
C LEU A 454 -7.93 -14.32 -23.74
N MET A 455 -8.23 -13.05 -23.41
CA MET A 455 -8.28 -12.58 -22.02
C MET A 455 -9.32 -13.36 -21.21
N VAL A 456 -10.52 -13.55 -21.74
CA VAL A 456 -11.58 -14.31 -21.04
C VAL A 456 -11.14 -15.77 -20.81
N PHE A 457 -10.63 -16.46 -21.83
CA PHE A 457 -10.19 -17.86 -21.68
C PHE A 457 -9.03 -18.00 -20.70
N THR A 458 -8.04 -17.11 -20.75
CA THR A 458 -6.94 -17.09 -19.78
C THR A 458 -7.47 -16.83 -18.37
N SER A 459 -8.37 -15.87 -18.20
CA SER A 459 -8.99 -15.58 -16.91
C SER A 459 -9.76 -16.78 -16.36
N LEU A 460 -10.56 -17.46 -17.18
CA LEU A 460 -11.31 -18.65 -16.75
C LEU A 460 -10.39 -19.79 -16.30
N LYS A 461 -9.29 -20.02 -17.03
CA LYS A 461 -8.28 -21.03 -16.63
C LYS A 461 -7.63 -20.67 -15.29
N ILE A 462 -7.26 -19.39 -15.10
CA ILE A 462 -6.66 -18.92 -13.85
C ILE A 462 -7.67 -19.04 -12.69
N VAL A 463 -8.92 -18.63 -12.90
CA VAL A 463 -10.00 -18.75 -11.91
C VAL A 463 -10.19 -20.21 -11.51
N PHE A 464 -10.31 -21.12 -12.49
CA PHE A 464 -10.47 -22.55 -12.24
C PHE A 464 -9.30 -23.12 -11.43
N ALA A 465 -8.05 -22.88 -11.86
CA ALA A 465 -6.88 -23.36 -11.15
C ALA A 465 -6.80 -22.81 -9.71
N SER A 466 -7.14 -21.53 -9.54
CA SER A 466 -7.12 -20.86 -8.24
C SER A 466 -8.21 -21.38 -7.30
N LEU A 467 -9.45 -21.56 -7.79
CA LEU A 467 -10.56 -22.10 -6.99
C LEU A 467 -10.32 -23.57 -6.60
N THR A 468 -9.82 -24.37 -7.52
CA THR A 468 -9.46 -25.78 -7.23
C THR A 468 -8.35 -25.87 -6.19
N SER A 469 -7.29 -25.04 -6.32
CA SER A 469 -6.25 -24.92 -5.31
C SER A 469 -6.81 -24.49 -3.96
N GLY A 470 -7.70 -23.47 -3.95
CA GLY A 470 -8.37 -23.00 -2.75
C GLY A 470 -9.23 -24.08 -2.08
N GLY A 471 -9.93 -24.90 -2.88
CA GLY A 471 -10.70 -26.06 -2.39
C GLY A 471 -9.80 -27.09 -1.69
N VAL A 472 -8.66 -27.43 -2.31
CA VAL A 472 -7.66 -28.34 -1.70
C VAL A 472 -7.12 -27.74 -0.41
N MET A 473 -6.75 -26.45 -0.41
CA MET A 473 -6.28 -25.76 0.80
C MET A 473 -7.34 -25.80 1.91
N PHE A 474 -8.59 -25.53 1.58
CA PHE A 474 -9.69 -25.54 2.55
C PHE A 474 -9.90 -26.93 3.17
N LEU A 475 -9.87 -27.98 2.34
CA LEU A 475 -9.99 -29.37 2.81
C LEU A 475 -8.82 -29.74 3.71
N LEU A 476 -7.58 -29.45 3.30
CA LEU A 476 -6.40 -29.72 4.12
C LEU A 476 -6.44 -28.95 5.45
N LEU A 477 -6.84 -27.68 5.44
CA LEU A 477 -7.00 -26.90 6.66
C LEU A 477 -8.00 -27.55 7.62
N LYS A 478 -9.12 -28.06 7.09
CA LYS A 478 -10.15 -28.72 7.89
C LYS A 478 -9.75 -30.10 8.40
N ILE A 479 -8.91 -30.80 7.68
CA ILE A 479 -8.41 -32.14 8.07
C ILE A 479 -7.29 -32.01 9.11
N LEU A 480 -6.37 -31.08 8.92
CA LEU A 480 -5.16 -30.97 9.76
C LEU A 480 -5.33 -30.11 11.02
N ASP A 481 -6.38 -29.32 11.14
CA ASP A 481 -6.63 -28.45 12.31
C ASP A 481 -7.43 -29.18 13.38
N ARG A 482 -6.80 -29.52 14.52
CA ARG A 482 -7.42 -30.19 15.66
C ARG A 482 -8.62 -29.41 16.21
N SER A 483 -8.57 -28.10 16.24
CA SER A 483 -9.66 -27.25 16.75
C SER A 483 -10.99 -27.44 16.00
N VAL A 484 -10.91 -27.87 14.75
CA VAL A 484 -12.06 -28.15 13.91
C VAL A 484 -12.76 -29.45 14.33
N TRP A 485 -11.99 -30.46 14.73
CA TRP A 485 -12.48 -31.74 15.22
C TRP A 485 -13.09 -31.62 16.61
N ASP A 486 -12.35 -30.98 17.54
CA ASP A 486 -12.78 -30.81 18.93
C ASP A 486 -14.11 -30.04 19.06
N LYS A 487 -14.36 -29.06 18.22
CA LYS A 487 -15.56 -28.20 18.31
C LYS A 487 -16.75 -28.68 17.48
N LYS A 488 -16.66 -29.81 16.79
CA LYS A 488 -17.68 -30.29 15.82
C LYS A 488 -18.12 -29.20 14.80
N LEU A 489 -17.30 -28.19 14.58
CA LEU A 489 -17.60 -27.05 13.71
C LEU A 489 -17.32 -27.34 12.24
N SER A 490 -16.68 -28.46 11.93
CA SER A 490 -16.42 -28.87 10.56
C SER A 490 -17.60 -29.65 9.99
N PHE A 491 -17.72 -29.64 8.67
CA PHE A 491 -18.60 -30.53 7.93
C PHE A 491 -18.39 -32.01 8.33
N LEU A 492 -17.11 -32.43 8.52
CA LEU A 492 -16.74 -33.77 8.95
C LEU A 492 -17.21 -34.08 10.39
N GLY A 493 -17.09 -33.12 11.32
CA GLY A 493 -17.59 -33.28 12.68
C GLY A 493 -19.13 -33.30 12.77
N ARG A 494 -19.84 -32.61 11.84
CA ARG A 494 -21.31 -32.70 11.73
C ARG A 494 -21.78 -34.03 11.18
N LEU A 495 -20.98 -34.71 10.36
CA LEU A 495 -21.23 -36.07 9.86
C LEU A 495 -21.01 -37.15 10.94
N GLY A 496 -20.65 -36.78 12.16
CA GLY A 496 -20.40 -37.73 13.25
C GLY A 496 -19.12 -38.58 13.06
N LEU A 497 -18.24 -38.18 12.16
CA LEU A 497 -16.97 -38.86 11.94
C LEU A 497 -16.03 -38.51 13.10
N ALA A 498 -15.68 -39.51 13.91
CA ALA A 498 -14.64 -39.41 14.90
C ALA A 498 -13.25 -39.38 14.21
N LEU A 499 -12.30 -38.65 14.83
CA LEU A 499 -10.93 -38.67 14.36
C LEU A 499 -10.37 -40.09 14.46
N PRO A 500 -9.90 -40.74 13.36
CA PRO A 500 -9.26 -42.02 13.46
C PRO A 500 -8.03 -41.95 14.36
N THR A 501 -7.87 -42.90 15.29
CA THR A 501 -6.73 -42.92 16.25
C THR A 501 -5.36 -42.93 15.54
N THR A 502 -5.28 -43.48 14.36
CA THR A 502 -4.07 -43.46 13.51
C THR A 502 -3.77 -42.08 12.93
N PHE A 503 -4.75 -41.18 12.85
CA PHE A 503 -4.62 -39.85 12.25
C PHE A 503 -4.38 -38.75 13.30
N ASP A 504 -4.56 -39.05 14.59
CA ASP A 504 -4.41 -38.08 15.70
C ASP A 504 -2.98 -37.51 15.76
N HIS A 505 -1.97 -38.24 15.31
CA HIS A 505 -0.57 -37.79 15.23
C HIS A 505 -0.31 -36.74 14.13
N PHE A 506 -1.17 -36.65 13.11
CA PHE A 506 -1.02 -35.71 11.98
C PHE A 506 -1.81 -34.42 12.18
N VAL A 507 -2.70 -34.39 13.16
CA VAL A 507 -3.55 -33.22 13.43
C VAL A 507 -2.82 -32.26 14.34
N LEU A 508 -2.73 -30.99 13.91
CA LEU A 508 -1.98 -29.95 14.57
C LEU A 508 -2.89 -29.15 15.52
N ASP A 509 -2.47 -29.04 16.79
CA ASP A 509 -3.15 -28.16 17.75
C ASP A 509 -2.76 -26.69 17.48
N THR A 510 -3.68 -25.97 16.87
CA THR A 510 -3.51 -24.56 16.45
C THR A 510 -3.50 -23.53 17.60
N ARG A 511 -3.63 -23.99 18.85
CA ARG A 511 -3.39 -23.15 20.04
C ARG A 511 -1.89 -22.81 20.16
N TYR A 512 -1.00 -23.69 19.68
CA TYR A 512 0.44 -23.46 19.66
C TYR A 512 0.86 -22.73 18.38
N THR A 513 1.60 -21.64 18.54
CA THR A 513 2.04 -20.80 17.41
C THR A 513 2.86 -21.57 16.37
N LEU A 514 3.74 -22.49 16.83
CA LEU A 514 4.54 -23.32 15.91
C LEU A 514 3.69 -24.23 15.05
N ASN A 515 2.69 -24.89 15.64
CA ASN A 515 1.75 -25.74 14.91
C ASN A 515 0.93 -24.92 13.89
N LEU A 516 0.54 -23.70 14.27
CA LEU A 516 -0.15 -22.80 13.38
C LEU A 516 0.73 -22.37 12.20
N ILE A 517 2.03 -22.13 12.42
CA ILE A 517 3.00 -21.86 11.35
C ILE A 517 3.13 -23.08 10.42
N TYR A 518 3.33 -24.29 10.98
CA TYR A 518 3.44 -25.51 10.18
C TYR A 518 2.17 -25.75 9.37
N LEU A 519 0.99 -25.63 9.98
CA LEU A 519 -0.28 -25.77 9.28
C LEU A 519 -0.39 -24.78 8.12
N THR A 520 -0.09 -23.51 8.38
CA THR A 520 -0.17 -22.45 7.36
C THR A 520 0.80 -22.71 6.22
N LEU A 521 2.02 -23.16 6.52
CA LEU A 521 3.03 -23.48 5.51
C LEU A 521 2.64 -24.72 4.69
N ILE A 522 2.21 -25.80 5.33
CA ILE A 522 1.79 -27.03 4.65
C ILE A 522 0.64 -26.74 3.71
N VAL A 523 -0.43 -26.12 4.21
CA VAL A 523 -1.62 -25.79 3.42
C VAL A 523 -1.28 -24.81 2.28
N GLY A 524 -0.48 -23.77 2.59
CA GLY A 524 -0.10 -22.76 1.61
C GLY A 524 0.81 -23.31 0.51
N LEU A 525 1.83 -24.10 0.87
CA LEU A 525 2.73 -24.72 -0.11
C LEU A 525 2.00 -25.75 -0.98
N THR A 526 1.14 -26.59 -0.39
CA THR A 526 0.32 -27.54 -1.16
C THR A 526 -0.61 -26.80 -2.11
N GLY A 527 -1.27 -25.71 -1.65
CA GLY A 527 -2.09 -24.88 -2.52
C GLY A 527 -1.28 -24.29 -3.68
N ALA A 528 -0.09 -23.74 -3.40
CA ALA A 528 0.78 -23.21 -4.44
C ALA A 528 1.21 -24.29 -5.45
N LEU A 529 1.56 -25.48 -4.98
CA LEU A 529 1.91 -26.61 -5.86
C LEU A 529 0.74 -27.05 -6.74
N VAL A 530 -0.46 -27.20 -6.17
CA VAL A 530 -1.67 -27.54 -6.92
C VAL A 530 -1.99 -26.47 -7.96
N TYR A 531 -1.90 -25.19 -7.59
CA TYR A 531 -2.13 -24.09 -8.52
C TYR A 531 -1.15 -24.11 -9.69
N LEU A 532 0.16 -24.24 -9.41
CA LEU A 532 1.19 -24.26 -10.45
C LEU A 532 1.08 -25.49 -11.34
N SER A 533 0.76 -26.65 -10.77
CA SER A 533 0.53 -27.90 -11.54
C SER A 533 -0.67 -27.75 -12.48
N LEU A 534 -1.79 -27.21 -12.00
CA LEU A 534 -2.96 -26.94 -12.83
C LEU A 534 -2.68 -25.87 -13.89
N ALA A 535 -1.94 -24.82 -13.54
CA ALA A 535 -1.53 -23.79 -14.49
C ALA A 535 -0.68 -24.35 -15.63
N TRP A 536 0.22 -25.30 -15.31
CA TRP A 536 1.03 -26.02 -16.29
C TRP A 536 0.17 -26.94 -17.17
N LEU A 537 -0.71 -27.74 -16.58
CA LEU A 537 -1.62 -28.66 -17.30
C LEU A 537 -2.57 -27.90 -18.25
N LEU A 538 -3.05 -26.72 -17.82
CA LEU A 538 -3.94 -25.87 -18.63
C LEU A 538 -3.18 -25.06 -19.70
N GLY A 539 -1.86 -25.18 -19.77
CA GLY A 539 -1.01 -24.48 -20.74
C GLY A 539 -1.02 -22.98 -20.59
N LEU A 540 -1.02 -22.46 -19.35
CA LEU A 540 -0.95 -21.04 -19.07
C LEU A 540 0.46 -20.51 -19.36
N ARG A 541 0.57 -19.55 -20.29
CA ARG A 541 1.85 -18.94 -20.68
C ARG A 541 2.45 -18.08 -19.56
N GLU A 542 1.61 -17.60 -18.67
CA GLU A 542 1.94 -16.77 -17.53
C GLU A 542 2.85 -17.49 -16.51
N ILE A 543 2.91 -18.80 -16.50
CA ILE A 543 3.84 -19.59 -15.66
C ILE A 543 5.31 -19.19 -15.91
N ALA A 544 5.65 -18.71 -17.11
CA ALA A 544 6.97 -18.19 -17.45
C ALA A 544 7.37 -16.95 -16.61
N VAL A 545 6.40 -16.29 -15.95
CA VAL A 545 6.68 -15.18 -15.02
C VAL A 545 7.52 -15.67 -13.83
N PHE A 546 7.20 -16.84 -13.30
CA PHE A 546 8.00 -17.45 -12.22
C PHE A 546 9.43 -17.75 -12.67
N GLY A 547 9.62 -18.31 -13.86
CA GLY A 547 10.94 -18.52 -14.44
C GLY A 547 11.73 -17.22 -14.55
N ARG A 548 11.08 -16.15 -15.03
CA ARG A 548 11.68 -14.81 -15.12
C ARG A 548 12.00 -14.20 -13.75
N LEU A 549 11.14 -14.35 -12.76
CA LEU A 549 11.38 -13.89 -11.39
C LEU A 549 12.54 -14.65 -10.75
N LEU A 550 12.57 -15.97 -10.85
CA LEU A 550 13.66 -16.81 -10.33
C LEU A 550 14.99 -16.52 -11.01
N ALA A 551 14.99 -16.34 -12.34
CA ALA A 551 16.18 -15.96 -13.08
C ALA A 551 16.70 -14.57 -12.63
N ARG A 552 15.83 -13.60 -12.38
CA ARG A 552 16.21 -12.29 -11.86
C ARG A 552 16.77 -12.35 -10.43
N ILE A 553 16.20 -13.18 -9.56
CA ILE A 553 16.73 -13.39 -8.20
C ILE A 553 18.13 -14.02 -8.26
N ARG A 554 18.36 -14.98 -9.16
CA ARG A 554 19.69 -15.57 -9.40
C ARG A 554 20.71 -14.58 -10.00
N GLN A 555 20.24 -13.61 -10.75
CA GLN A 555 21.05 -12.55 -11.40
C GLN A 555 21.23 -11.31 -10.51
N LEU A 556 20.70 -11.30 -9.26
CA LEU A 556 21.08 -10.29 -8.28
C LEU A 556 22.61 -10.27 -8.21
N PRO A 557 23.26 -9.14 -8.51
CA PRO A 557 24.72 -9.10 -8.56
C PRO A 557 25.22 -9.53 -7.18
N ARG A 558 25.95 -10.64 -7.13
CA ARG A 558 26.89 -10.89 -6.03
C ARG A 558 27.71 -9.61 -5.96
N VAL A 559 27.74 -8.95 -4.80
CA VAL A 559 28.52 -7.73 -4.57
C VAL A 559 29.82 -7.86 -5.34
N PRO A 560 30.13 -6.98 -6.30
CA PRO A 560 31.35 -7.13 -7.07
C PRO A 560 32.52 -7.06 -6.08
N LYS A 561 33.31 -8.12 -5.97
CA LYS A 561 34.64 -8.02 -5.38
C LYS A 561 35.34 -6.93 -6.20
N GLN A 562 35.79 -5.89 -5.53
CA GLN A 562 36.56 -4.81 -6.12
C GLN A 562 37.64 -5.41 -7.03
N LYS A 563 37.50 -5.25 -8.35
CA LYS A 563 38.66 -5.21 -9.23
C LYS A 563 39.29 -3.85 -9.02
N GLU A 564 40.60 -3.92 -8.80
CA GLU A 564 41.53 -2.85 -8.52
C GLU A 564 41.28 -1.59 -9.33
N ALA A 565 41.42 -0.46 -8.67
CA ALA A 565 41.39 0.86 -9.25
C ALA A 565 42.38 0.93 -10.43
N ILE A 566 41.85 1.12 -11.62
CA ILE A 566 42.69 1.62 -12.73
C ILE A 566 43.02 3.06 -12.33
N THR A 567 44.29 3.26 -12.00
CA THR A 567 44.94 4.57 -11.83
C THR A 567 44.83 5.27 -13.17
N ILE A 568 43.87 6.19 -13.30
CA ILE A 568 43.91 7.17 -14.39
C ILE A 568 44.84 8.26 -13.88
N THR A 569 46.05 8.24 -14.40
CA THR A 569 47.03 9.33 -14.34
C THR A 569 46.36 10.62 -14.81
N SER A 570 46.50 11.64 -13.98
CA SER A 570 46.26 13.02 -14.34
C SER A 570 47.23 13.44 -15.44
N ASP A 571 46.73 13.63 -16.66
CA ASP A 571 47.43 14.46 -17.63
C ASP A 571 46.43 15.17 -18.54
N THR A 572 46.72 16.46 -18.68
CA THR A 572 46.14 17.47 -19.58
C THR A 572 44.81 18.12 -19.15
N VAL A 573 44.95 19.11 -18.27
CA VAL A 573 44.33 20.42 -18.41
C VAL A 573 45.13 21.18 -19.46
N ASP A 574 44.43 21.66 -20.49
CA ASP A 574 44.64 22.88 -21.29
C ASP A 574 43.94 22.67 -22.65
N ASP A 575 42.76 23.26 -22.78
CA ASP A 575 42.26 24.20 -23.78
C ASP A 575 40.76 24.43 -23.61
#